data_2d6aa896416d3e1546a883cf4e541917
#
_entry.id   2d6aa896416d3e1546a883cf4e541917
#
_cell.length_a   1.000
_cell.length_b   1.000
_cell.length_c   1.000
_cell.angle_alpha   90.00
_cell.angle_beta   90.00
_cell.angle_gamma   90.00
#
_symmetry.space_group_name_H-M   'P 1'
#
loop_
_entity.id
_entity.type
_entity.pdbx_description
1 polymer ?
#
loop_
_entity_poly.entity_id
_entity_poly.type
_entity_poly.pdbx_seq_one_letter_code
_entity_poly.pdbx_strand_id
1 'polypeptide(L)'
;EAFLKAVASLEMGAPHPRPLTLADESEGEGQIERAATPLPDETLENWLRVPTDRRMLALIEAFRRGWGIERVREISGGITRWFLHRFSSLAATEMEVMAHGGSPSDIEGDDLQRWKGAGMTDAHIADALAGFPASGVRELDHDHGPLGVMERRHELGIHPVYRMVDSCAAEFAAVTPYYYSTYEGGSAPPGIDTVPHERRSREDGSEASRHVVIGSGPIRIGQGIEFDYGCVHAVQAIRDEGHEAILINNNPETVSTDFDTSDRLYFDPLNLECVVEVLLRENADGLLLQFGGQTAINLALPMHERLSHLRTMGISTQLIGTSPDAVDEASDRERFEKFAKKHGLRMPVGLTGATSQEVRNAVVEIGYPVL
;
A
#
# COMPACT_ATOMS: atom_id res chain seq x y z
N GLU A 1 8.56 -2.62 11.23
CA GLU A 1 7.17 -2.51 10.76
C GLU A 1 6.80 -1.05 10.44
N ALA A 2 6.86 -0.09 11.39
CA ALA A 2 6.49 1.31 11.16
C ALA A 2 7.21 1.96 9.96
N PHE A 3 8.52 1.70 9.81
CA PHE A 3 9.28 2.20 8.67
C PHE A 3 8.75 1.66 7.33
N LEU A 4 8.49 0.35 7.22
CA LEU A 4 8.00 -0.24 5.98
C LEU A 4 6.58 0.20 5.64
N LYS A 5 5.72 0.41 6.64
CA LYS A 5 4.40 1.05 6.43
C LYS A 5 4.53 2.48 5.90
N ALA A 6 5.47 3.25 6.43
CA ALA A 6 5.74 4.59 5.92
C ALA A 6 6.22 4.56 4.46
N VAL A 7 7.11 3.62 4.10
CA VAL A 7 7.56 3.44 2.70
C VAL A 7 6.40 3.06 1.80
N ALA A 8 5.56 2.11 2.21
CA ALA A 8 4.38 1.71 1.45
C ALA A 8 3.40 2.88 1.22
N SER A 9 3.34 3.82 2.17
CA SER A 9 2.49 5.02 2.08
C SER A 9 3.04 6.12 1.18
N LEU A 10 4.32 6.07 0.77
CA LEU A 10 4.92 7.06 -0.14
C LEU A 10 4.52 6.88 -1.61
N GLU A 11 3.97 5.71 -1.96
CA GLU A 11 3.51 5.40 -3.32
C GLU A 11 4.59 5.63 -4.40
N MET A 12 5.83 5.23 -4.12
CA MET A 12 7.00 5.41 -4.99
C MET A 12 7.15 4.31 -6.08
N GLY A 13 6.07 3.71 -6.51
CA GLY A 13 6.05 2.67 -7.55
C GLY A 13 6.25 1.24 -7.04
N ALA A 14 6.91 1.03 -5.89
CA ALA A 14 6.93 -0.24 -5.17
C ALA A 14 6.52 -0.01 -3.72
N PRO A 15 5.71 -0.90 -3.13
CA PRO A 15 5.23 -0.75 -1.75
C PRO A 15 6.29 -1.09 -0.69
N HIS A 16 7.52 -1.39 -1.11
CA HIS A 16 8.66 -1.76 -0.24
C HIS A 16 9.99 -1.35 -0.87
N PRO A 17 11.07 -1.27 -0.08
CA PRO A 17 12.41 -0.98 -0.60
C PRO A 17 12.89 -2.11 -1.53
N ARG A 18 13.35 -1.77 -2.72
CA ARG A 18 13.95 -2.70 -3.68
C ARG A 18 15.47 -2.51 -3.75
N PRO A 19 16.25 -3.49 -4.24
CA PRO A 19 17.66 -3.30 -4.53
C PRO A 19 17.88 -2.12 -5.47
N LEU A 20 18.86 -1.28 -5.14
CA LEU A 20 19.18 -0.08 -5.93
C LEU A 20 20.01 -0.42 -7.17
N THR A 21 19.62 0.15 -8.28
CA THR A 21 20.22 -0.08 -9.60
C THR A 21 20.63 1.23 -10.27
N LEU A 22 21.30 1.15 -11.41
CA LEU A 22 21.63 2.33 -12.21
C LEU A 22 20.40 3.10 -12.73
N ALA A 23 19.24 2.47 -12.81
CA ALA A 23 18.00 3.13 -13.16
C ALA A 23 17.57 4.18 -12.11
N ASP A 24 17.92 3.97 -10.84
CA ASP A 24 17.63 4.90 -9.75
C ASP A 24 18.49 6.17 -9.77
N GLU A 25 19.59 6.17 -10.54
CA GLU A 25 20.50 7.31 -10.66
C GLU A 25 19.98 8.39 -11.62
N SER A 26 19.30 8.00 -12.69
CA SER A 26 18.80 8.94 -13.70
C SER A 26 17.69 8.32 -14.56
N GLU A 27 16.78 9.16 -15.06
CA GLU A 27 15.83 8.79 -16.11
C GLU A 27 16.50 8.85 -17.49
N GLY A 28 16.20 7.93 -18.41
CA GLY A 28 16.71 7.98 -19.78
C GLY A 28 16.63 6.70 -20.61
N GLU A 29 17.18 6.72 -21.79
CA GLU A 29 17.22 5.57 -22.71
C GLU A 29 18.05 4.41 -22.11
N GLY A 30 17.62 3.15 -22.33
CA GLY A 30 18.27 1.96 -21.79
C GLY A 30 17.85 1.58 -20.36
N GLN A 31 16.71 2.06 -19.87
CA GLN A 31 16.24 1.88 -18.50
C GLN A 31 16.14 0.39 -18.09
N ILE A 32 15.80 -0.52 -19.02
CA ILE A 32 15.73 -1.97 -18.72
C ILE A 32 17.13 -2.55 -18.41
N GLU A 33 18.16 -2.21 -19.21
CA GLU A 33 19.55 -2.65 -18.95
C GLU A 33 20.09 -2.02 -17.65
N ARG A 34 19.75 -0.76 -17.38
CA ARG A 34 20.13 -0.05 -16.15
C ARG A 34 19.43 -0.61 -14.93
N ALA A 35 18.18 -1.07 -15.05
CA ALA A 35 17.43 -1.71 -13.97
C ALA A 35 18.03 -3.07 -13.57
N ALA A 36 18.74 -3.75 -14.47
CA ALA A 36 19.43 -5.01 -14.18
C ALA A 36 20.85 -4.81 -13.60
N THR A 37 21.38 -3.58 -13.63
CA THR A 37 22.75 -3.29 -13.20
C THR A 37 22.75 -2.69 -11.79
N PRO A 38 23.38 -3.33 -10.79
CA PRO A 38 23.45 -2.79 -9.44
C PRO A 38 24.10 -1.39 -9.40
N LEU A 39 23.62 -0.54 -8.49
CA LEU A 39 24.17 0.78 -8.26
C LEU A 39 25.67 0.69 -7.87
N PRO A 40 26.60 1.49 -8.44
CA PRO A 40 28.00 1.48 -8.04
C PRO A 40 28.18 1.85 -6.56
N ASP A 41 29.20 1.25 -5.91
CA ASP A 41 29.49 1.53 -4.50
C ASP A 41 29.83 3.00 -4.24
N GLU A 42 30.50 3.67 -5.19
CA GLU A 42 30.82 5.09 -5.07
C GLU A 42 29.56 5.97 -5.02
N THR A 43 28.57 5.67 -5.86
CA THR A 43 27.28 6.36 -5.86
C THR A 43 26.54 6.07 -4.55
N LEU A 44 26.54 4.81 -4.11
CA LEU A 44 25.93 4.40 -2.83
C LEU A 44 26.55 5.14 -1.64
N GLU A 45 27.90 5.25 -1.59
CA GLU A 45 28.58 6.02 -0.55
C GLU A 45 28.19 7.51 -0.58
N ASN A 46 28.04 8.09 -1.76
CA ASN A 46 27.59 9.47 -1.89
C ASN A 46 26.16 9.67 -1.38
N TRP A 47 25.24 8.75 -1.68
CA TRP A 47 23.87 8.80 -1.18
C TRP A 47 23.79 8.60 0.33
N LEU A 48 24.70 7.83 0.92
CA LEU A 48 24.81 7.72 2.37
C LEU A 48 25.36 9.00 3.01
N ARG A 49 26.30 9.66 2.34
CA ARG A 49 26.97 10.88 2.86
C ARG A 49 26.04 12.09 2.81
N VAL A 50 25.32 12.27 1.70
CA VAL A 50 24.43 13.43 1.50
C VAL A 50 23.02 13.10 1.99
N PRO A 51 22.45 13.89 2.94
CA PRO A 51 21.13 13.63 3.49
C PRO A 51 20.01 14.05 2.52
N THR A 52 19.67 13.15 1.60
CA THR A 52 18.57 13.29 0.66
C THR A 52 17.49 12.22 0.98
N ASP A 53 16.38 12.26 0.27
CA ASP A 53 15.33 11.23 0.26
C ASP A 53 15.86 9.82 -0.06
N ARG A 54 16.91 9.71 -0.87
CA ARG A 54 17.56 8.45 -1.26
C ARG A 54 18.33 7.78 -0.13
N ARG A 55 18.73 8.54 0.91
CA ARG A 55 19.59 8.02 2.01
C ARG A 55 18.98 6.82 2.73
N MET A 56 17.67 6.81 2.94
CA MET A 56 16.99 5.71 3.63
C MET A 56 17.10 4.39 2.85
N LEU A 57 16.91 4.45 1.54
CA LEU A 57 17.05 3.29 0.67
C LEU A 57 18.52 2.86 0.57
N ALA A 58 19.44 3.81 0.51
CA ALA A 58 20.89 3.56 0.49
C ALA A 58 21.38 2.85 1.78
N LEU A 59 20.77 3.14 2.93
CA LEU A 59 21.09 2.43 4.20
C LEU A 59 20.77 0.94 4.10
N ILE A 60 19.58 0.60 3.59
CA ILE A 60 19.15 -0.81 3.44
C ILE A 60 20.06 -1.51 2.43
N GLU A 61 20.33 -0.86 1.29
CA GLU A 61 21.17 -1.41 0.23
C GLU A 61 22.61 -1.67 0.71
N ALA A 62 23.19 -0.77 1.49
CA ALA A 62 24.51 -0.97 2.07
C ALA A 62 24.58 -2.23 2.96
N PHE A 63 23.52 -2.46 3.77
CA PHE A 63 23.44 -3.66 4.60
C PHE A 63 23.15 -4.93 3.78
N ARG A 64 22.38 -4.88 2.71
CA ARG A 64 22.23 -5.99 1.76
C ARG A 64 23.58 -6.40 1.15
N ARG A 65 24.47 -5.43 0.91
CA ARG A 65 25.84 -5.69 0.45
C ARG A 65 26.80 -6.12 1.56
N GLY A 66 26.31 -6.32 2.77
CA GLY A 66 27.13 -6.76 3.91
C GLY A 66 28.03 -5.68 4.52
N TRP A 67 27.76 -4.39 4.28
CA TRP A 67 28.55 -3.34 4.92
C TRP A 67 28.29 -3.32 6.43
N GLY A 68 29.36 -3.21 7.21
CA GLY A 68 29.27 -3.19 8.66
C GLY A 68 28.69 -1.86 9.19
N ILE A 69 28.02 -1.93 10.35
CA ILE A 69 27.36 -0.79 11.00
C ILE A 69 28.29 0.39 11.19
N GLU A 70 29.55 0.15 11.62
CA GLU A 70 30.50 1.26 11.87
C GLU A 70 30.92 1.94 10.56
N ARG A 71 31.13 1.18 9.48
CA ARG A 71 31.39 1.77 8.15
C ARG A 71 30.24 2.67 7.69
N VAL A 72 29.00 2.15 7.78
CA VAL A 72 27.81 2.91 7.36
C VAL A 72 27.61 4.14 8.25
N ARG A 73 27.86 4.02 9.55
CA ARG A 73 27.80 5.11 10.52
C ARG A 73 28.79 6.24 10.19
N GLU A 74 30.02 5.87 9.88
CA GLU A 74 31.09 6.82 9.55
C GLU A 74 30.76 7.58 8.26
N ILE A 75 30.37 6.87 7.19
CA ILE A 75 30.02 7.47 5.90
C ILE A 75 28.79 8.38 6.02
N SER A 76 27.78 7.97 6.78
CA SER A 76 26.52 8.72 6.92
C SER A 76 26.58 9.91 7.87
N GLY A 77 27.75 10.23 8.43
CA GLY A 77 27.92 11.37 9.35
C GLY A 77 27.39 11.12 10.75
N GLY A 78 27.35 9.88 11.20
CA GLY A 78 27.07 9.53 12.60
C GLY A 78 25.62 9.21 12.93
N ILE A 79 24.86 8.64 12.01
CA ILE A 79 23.52 8.11 12.30
C ILE A 79 23.60 7.20 13.53
N THR A 80 22.63 7.35 14.44
CA THR A 80 22.58 6.60 15.69
C THR A 80 22.58 5.09 15.43
N ARG A 81 23.45 4.34 16.14
CA ARG A 81 23.57 2.87 15.99
C ARG A 81 22.24 2.14 16.11
N TRP A 82 21.34 2.62 16.95
CA TRP A 82 20.02 2.01 17.12
C TRP A 82 19.25 1.92 15.80
N PHE A 83 19.20 2.99 15.02
CA PHE A 83 18.55 2.97 13.69
C PHE A 83 19.31 2.09 12.70
N LEU A 84 20.64 2.16 12.69
CA LEU A 84 21.46 1.31 11.81
C LEU A 84 21.25 -0.17 12.08
N HIS A 85 21.15 -0.58 13.36
CA HIS A 85 20.81 -1.96 13.71
C HIS A 85 19.43 -2.37 13.18
N ARG A 86 18.42 -1.47 13.20
CA ARG A 86 17.10 -1.78 12.67
C ARG A 86 17.13 -1.99 11.15
N PHE A 87 17.83 -1.15 10.40
CA PHE A 87 18.01 -1.33 8.96
C PHE A 87 18.84 -2.58 8.63
N SER A 88 19.88 -2.86 9.40
CA SER A 88 20.67 -4.08 9.25
C SER A 88 19.82 -5.34 9.52
N SER A 89 18.96 -5.32 10.53
CA SER A 89 18.05 -6.43 10.82
C SER A 89 17.03 -6.63 9.69
N LEU A 90 16.50 -5.55 9.12
CA LEU A 90 15.60 -5.65 7.96
C LEU A 90 16.29 -6.30 6.76
N ALA A 91 17.48 -5.81 6.39
CA ALA A 91 18.26 -6.39 5.30
C ALA A 91 18.62 -7.87 5.56
N ALA A 92 18.92 -8.24 6.81
CA ALA A 92 19.17 -9.63 7.18
C ALA A 92 17.91 -10.51 6.99
N THR A 93 16.73 -10.01 7.36
CA THR A 93 15.46 -10.72 7.12
C THR A 93 15.19 -10.87 5.62
N GLU A 94 15.41 -9.84 4.81
CA GLU A 94 15.27 -9.93 3.34
C GLU A 94 16.20 -10.98 2.75
N MET A 95 17.47 -11.02 3.21
CA MET A 95 18.43 -12.02 2.76
C MET A 95 18.03 -13.44 3.19
N GLU A 96 17.40 -13.59 4.35
CA GLU A 96 16.84 -14.87 4.79
C GLU A 96 15.70 -15.33 3.87
N VAL A 97 14.76 -14.45 3.52
CA VAL A 97 13.68 -14.75 2.59
C VAL A 97 14.24 -15.13 1.21
N MET A 98 15.20 -14.37 0.68
CA MET A 98 15.88 -14.69 -0.58
C MET A 98 16.58 -16.06 -0.55
N ALA A 99 17.21 -16.39 0.56
CA ALA A 99 17.90 -17.69 0.73
C ALA A 99 16.92 -18.86 0.85
N HIS A 100 15.71 -18.63 1.40
CA HIS A 100 14.64 -19.60 1.42
C HIS A 100 14.20 -19.94 -0.01
N GLY A 101 13.96 -18.93 -0.85
CA GLY A 101 13.52 -19.13 -2.25
C GLY A 101 12.23 -19.95 -2.32
N GLY A 102 11.94 -20.51 -3.49
CA GLY A 102 10.81 -21.43 -3.69
C GLY A 102 9.46 -20.74 -3.83
N SER A 103 8.39 -21.51 -3.60
CA SER A 103 7.01 -21.03 -3.68
C SER A 103 6.49 -20.55 -2.31
N PRO A 104 5.54 -19.60 -2.30
CA PRO A 104 4.82 -19.25 -1.08
C PRO A 104 4.24 -20.43 -0.30
N SER A 105 3.79 -21.46 -1.00
CA SER A 105 3.26 -22.70 -0.39
C SER A 105 4.28 -23.47 0.46
N ASP A 106 5.58 -23.28 0.22
CA ASP A 106 6.66 -23.97 0.93
C ASP A 106 7.04 -23.29 2.25
N ILE A 107 6.52 -22.08 2.49
CA ILE A 107 6.88 -21.29 3.68
C ILE A 107 6.28 -21.92 4.94
N GLU A 108 7.11 -22.12 5.95
CA GLU A 108 6.68 -22.57 7.28
C GLU A 108 6.07 -21.42 8.09
N GLY A 109 5.17 -21.77 9.04
CA GLY A 109 4.44 -20.78 9.84
C GLY A 109 5.34 -19.87 10.67
N ASP A 110 6.37 -20.42 11.30
CA ASP A 110 7.31 -19.66 12.13
C ASP A 110 8.11 -18.64 11.31
N ASP A 111 8.51 -19.02 10.10
CA ASP A 111 9.25 -18.15 9.20
C ASP A 111 8.36 -17.01 8.71
N LEU A 112 7.16 -17.34 8.23
CA LEU A 112 6.21 -16.33 7.76
C LEU A 112 5.79 -15.36 8.87
N GLN A 113 5.52 -15.86 10.08
CA GLN A 113 5.22 -15.03 11.24
C GLN A 113 6.36 -14.07 11.58
N ARG A 114 7.60 -14.56 11.53
CA ARG A 114 8.80 -13.75 11.79
C ARG A 114 8.99 -12.66 10.74
N TRP A 115 8.83 -12.99 9.44
CA TRP A 115 8.97 -12.03 8.36
C TRP A 115 7.86 -10.96 8.40
N LYS A 116 6.62 -11.37 8.67
CA LYS A 116 5.49 -10.43 8.89
C LYS A 116 5.75 -9.54 10.12
N GLY A 117 6.24 -10.11 11.21
CA GLY A 117 6.62 -9.37 12.42
C GLY A 117 7.78 -8.37 12.20
N ALA A 118 8.67 -8.63 11.24
CA ALA A 118 9.67 -7.66 10.80
C ALA A 118 9.05 -6.49 9.99
N GLY A 119 7.79 -6.63 9.57
CA GLY A 119 7.02 -5.61 8.83
C GLY A 119 6.98 -5.82 7.32
N MET A 120 7.48 -6.96 6.82
CA MET A 120 7.42 -7.26 5.39
C MET A 120 5.96 -7.47 4.95
N THR A 121 5.56 -6.79 3.88
CA THR A 121 4.27 -7.03 3.23
C THR A 121 4.28 -8.33 2.45
N ASP A 122 3.11 -8.85 2.09
CA ASP A 122 3.00 -10.04 1.23
C ASP A 122 3.72 -9.80 -0.12
N ALA A 123 3.63 -8.59 -0.66
CA ALA A 123 4.37 -8.19 -1.87
C ALA A 123 5.90 -8.16 -1.67
N HIS A 124 6.35 -7.69 -0.50
CA HIS A 124 7.78 -7.67 -0.17
C HIS A 124 8.36 -9.08 -0.06
N ILE A 125 7.64 -9.98 0.60
CA ILE A 125 8.02 -11.38 0.74
C ILE A 125 8.07 -12.06 -0.64
N ALA A 126 7.05 -11.87 -1.48
CA ALA A 126 7.00 -12.43 -2.82
C ALA A 126 8.15 -11.95 -3.71
N ASP A 127 8.44 -10.65 -3.72
CA ASP A 127 9.57 -10.08 -4.46
C ASP A 127 10.92 -10.62 -3.95
N ALA A 128 11.08 -10.75 -2.64
CA ALA A 128 12.29 -11.28 -2.03
C ALA A 128 12.50 -12.78 -2.34
N LEU A 129 11.45 -13.61 -2.28
CA LEU A 129 11.49 -15.02 -2.68
C LEU A 129 11.93 -15.18 -4.14
N ALA A 130 11.46 -14.28 -5.01
CA ALA A 130 11.82 -14.26 -6.42
C ALA A 130 13.16 -13.56 -6.72
N GLY A 131 13.90 -13.11 -5.71
CA GLY A 131 15.18 -12.41 -5.86
C GLY A 131 15.03 -10.98 -6.39
N PHE A 132 13.93 -10.29 -6.10
CA PHE A 132 13.64 -8.92 -6.54
C PHE A 132 13.71 -8.72 -8.05
N PRO A 133 12.84 -9.37 -8.85
CA PRO A 133 12.84 -9.19 -10.29
C PRO A 133 12.55 -7.73 -10.66
N ALA A 134 13.21 -7.22 -11.71
CA ALA A 134 13.09 -5.81 -12.12
C ALA A 134 11.65 -5.38 -12.43
N SER A 135 10.83 -6.29 -12.95
CA SER A 135 9.40 -6.05 -13.22
C SER A 135 8.48 -6.17 -12.00
N GLY A 136 9.02 -6.61 -10.85
CA GLY A 136 8.20 -7.10 -9.73
C GLY A 136 7.48 -8.41 -10.05
N VAL A 137 6.90 -9.03 -9.04
CA VAL A 137 6.00 -10.17 -9.22
C VAL A 137 4.57 -9.67 -9.44
N ARG A 138 3.76 -10.46 -10.15
CA ARG A 138 2.36 -10.10 -10.42
C ARG A 138 1.53 -10.19 -9.14
N GLU A 139 0.75 -9.17 -8.85
CA GLU A 139 0.00 -9.05 -7.58
C GLU A 139 -1.00 -10.18 -7.36
N LEU A 140 -1.62 -10.67 -8.43
CA LEU A 140 -2.61 -11.76 -8.39
C LEU A 140 -2.01 -13.13 -8.80
N ASP A 141 -0.71 -13.29 -8.73
CA ASP A 141 -0.07 -14.57 -8.95
C ASP A 141 -0.19 -15.44 -7.68
N HIS A 142 -0.90 -16.57 -7.81
CA HIS A 142 -1.08 -17.53 -6.72
C HIS A 142 0.18 -18.35 -6.41
N ASP A 143 0.99 -18.63 -7.43
CA ASP A 143 2.12 -19.52 -7.29
C ASP A 143 3.37 -18.82 -6.76
N HIS A 144 3.60 -17.57 -7.14
CA HIS A 144 4.85 -16.86 -6.84
C HIS A 144 4.63 -15.41 -6.38
N GLY A 145 3.41 -14.90 -6.42
CA GLY A 145 3.10 -13.50 -6.13
C GLY A 145 2.55 -13.24 -4.74
N PRO A 146 2.24 -11.97 -4.45
CA PRO A 146 1.66 -11.54 -3.17
C PRO A 146 0.38 -12.28 -2.79
N LEU A 147 -0.41 -12.69 -3.79
CA LEU A 147 -1.62 -13.47 -3.56
C LEU A 147 -1.32 -14.83 -2.94
N GLY A 148 -0.31 -15.54 -3.46
CA GLY A 148 0.10 -16.83 -2.90
C GLY A 148 0.63 -16.69 -1.46
N VAL A 149 1.40 -15.63 -1.18
CA VAL A 149 1.86 -15.35 0.20
C VAL A 149 0.68 -15.10 1.13
N MET A 150 -0.32 -14.32 0.70
CA MET A 150 -1.51 -14.07 1.51
C MET A 150 -2.33 -15.35 1.74
N GLU A 151 -2.54 -16.16 0.72
CA GLU A 151 -3.25 -17.44 0.85
C GLU A 151 -2.54 -18.35 1.85
N ARG A 152 -1.23 -18.47 1.71
CA ARG A 152 -0.41 -19.25 2.65
C ARG A 152 -0.52 -18.74 4.07
N ARG A 153 -0.50 -17.43 4.26
CA ARG A 153 -0.65 -16.78 5.55
C ARG A 153 -2.01 -17.08 6.19
N HIS A 154 -3.08 -17.00 5.39
CA HIS A 154 -4.43 -17.32 5.85
C HIS A 154 -4.60 -18.81 6.19
N GLU A 155 -4.04 -19.73 5.40
CA GLU A 155 -4.01 -21.16 5.71
C GLU A 155 -3.34 -21.46 7.05
N LEU A 156 -2.29 -20.71 7.37
CA LEU A 156 -1.54 -20.84 8.63
C LEU A 156 -2.19 -20.07 9.79
N GLY A 157 -3.30 -19.36 9.56
CA GLY A 157 -3.98 -18.55 10.59
C GLY A 157 -3.17 -17.32 11.03
N ILE A 158 -2.27 -16.82 10.19
CA ILE A 158 -1.44 -15.65 10.48
C ILE A 158 -2.15 -14.40 9.98
N HIS A 159 -2.72 -13.63 10.90
CA HIS A 159 -3.42 -12.37 10.65
C HIS A 159 -2.82 -11.25 11.50
N PRO A 160 -2.92 -9.99 11.05
CA PRO A 160 -2.56 -8.87 11.91
C PRO A 160 -3.54 -8.76 13.09
N VAL A 161 -3.05 -8.25 14.20
CA VAL A 161 -3.88 -7.74 15.28
C VAL A 161 -4.00 -6.23 15.15
N TYR A 162 -5.12 -5.67 15.61
CA TYR A 162 -5.36 -4.23 15.54
C TYR A 162 -5.33 -3.62 16.93
N ARG A 163 -4.55 -2.58 17.07
CA ARG A 163 -4.38 -1.86 18.33
C ARG A 163 -4.93 -0.46 18.23
N MET A 164 -5.58 -0.02 19.29
CA MET A 164 -5.97 1.38 19.45
C MET A 164 -4.74 2.27 19.59
N VAL A 165 -4.76 3.40 18.88
CA VAL A 165 -3.71 4.41 18.99
C VAL A 165 -3.81 5.06 20.35
N ASP A 166 -2.73 5.02 21.14
CA ASP A 166 -2.60 5.77 22.38
C ASP A 166 -2.23 7.23 22.05
N SER A 167 -3.21 8.10 22.07
CA SER A 167 -3.04 9.54 21.83
C SER A 167 -2.55 10.32 23.07
N CYS A 168 -2.42 9.65 24.22
CA CYS A 168 -2.05 10.27 25.50
C CYS A 168 -0.69 9.82 26.03
N ALA A 169 0.13 9.16 25.22
CA ALA A 169 1.48 8.70 25.58
C ALA A 169 1.52 7.89 26.91
N ALA A 170 0.51 7.08 27.16
CA ALA A 170 0.29 6.29 28.37
C ALA A 170 0.14 7.12 29.67
N GLU A 171 -0.03 8.45 29.57
CA GLU A 171 -0.31 9.28 30.76
C GLU A 171 -1.74 9.09 31.27
N PHE A 172 -2.68 8.82 30.36
CA PHE A 172 -4.08 8.54 30.67
C PHE A 172 -4.59 7.40 29.78
N ALA A 173 -5.64 6.71 30.23
CA ALA A 173 -6.32 5.74 29.38
C ALA A 173 -7.00 6.50 28.22
N ALA A 174 -6.46 6.36 27.01
CA ALA A 174 -7.06 6.89 25.81
C ALA A 174 -8.16 5.94 25.31
N VAL A 175 -9.30 6.51 24.90
CA VAL A 175 -10.34 5.80 24.14
C VAL A 175 -10.52 6.57 22.85
N THR A 176 -9.99 6.03 21.76
CA THR A 176 -10.02 6.65 20.43
C THR A 176 -10.62 5.70 19.40
N PRO A 177 -11.22 6.19 18.32
CA PRO A 177 -11.66 5.34 17.21
C PRO A 177 -10.49 4.97 16.27
N TYR A 178 -9.26 5.22 16.66
CA TYR A 178 -8.05 5.10 15.86
C TYR A 178 -7.36 3.78 16.08
N TYR A 179 -7.13 3.03 15.02
CA TYR A 179 -6.50 1.71 15.06
C TYR A 179 -5.37 1.61 14.04
N TYR A 180 -4.43 0.71 14.29
CA TYR A 180 -3.37 0.33 13.36
C TYR A 180 -3.14 -1.18 13.43
N SER A 181 -2.80 -1.79 12.31
CA SER A 181 -2.45 -3.21 12.25
C SER A 181 -1.03 -3.46 12.74
N THR A 182 -0.78 -4.65 13.30
CA THR A 182 0.57 -5.12 13.61
C THR A 182 0.62 -6.65 13.60
N TYR A 183 1.76 -7.20 13.16
CA TYR A 183 2.05 -8.62 13.25
C TYR A 183 3.01 -8.92 14.42
N GLU A 184 2.95 -8.15 15.50
CA GLU A 184 3.87 -8.33 16.64
C GLU A 184 4.07 -9.79 16.96
N GLY A 185 5.37 -10.17 16.91
CA GLY A 185 5.83 -11.53 16.93
C GLY A 185 5.14 -12.40 17.98
N GLY A 186 4.79 -13.56 17.56
CA GLY A 186 4.27 -14.82 18.12
C GLY A 186 3.98 -15.02 19.60
N SER A 187 4.19 -14.03 20.42
CA SER A 187 4.00 -14.08 21.89
C SER A 187 3.09 -12.97 22.42
N ALA A 188 2.39 -12.25 21.53
CA ALA A 188 1.33 -11.36 22.01
C ALA A 188 0.21 -12.22 22.66
N PRO A 189 -0.14 -12.00 23.94
CA PRO A 189 -1.17 -12.78 24.57
C PRO A 189 -2.51 -12.69 23.79
N PRO A 190 -3.33 -13.75 23.78
CA PRO A 190 -4.69 -13.66 23.24
C PRO A 190 -5.43 -12.47 23.88
N GLY A 191 -6.04 -11.60 23.05
CA GLY A 191 -6.81 -10.44 23.53
C GLY A 191 -6.17 -9.08 23.34
N ILE A 192 -5.15 -8.97 22.49
CA ILE A 192 -4.51 -7.70 22.15
C ILE A 192 -5.28 -6.90 21.10
N ASP A 193 -6.10 -7.57 20.29
CA ASP A 193 -7.02 -6.87 19.39
C ASP A 193 -8.02 -6.05 20.19
N THR A 194 -7.96 -4.73 20.05
CA THR A 194 -8.78 -3.79 20.81
C THR A 194 -10.00 -3.30 20.07
N VAL A 195 -10.17 -3.72 18.80
CA VAL A 195 -11.32 -3.31 17.99
C VAL A 195 -12.58 -4.03 18.45
N PRO A 196 -13.70 -3.31 18.71
CA PRO A 196 -14.97 -3.93 19.07
C PRO A 196 -15.48 -4.88 17.97
N HIS A 197 -15.88 -6.09 18.37
CA HIS A 197 -16.46 -7.08 17.45
C HIS A 197 -17.95 -6.91 17.22
N GLU A 198 -18.66 -6.38 18.22
CA GLU A 198 -20.11 -6.26 18.18
C GLU A 198 -20.56 -5.21 17.18
N ARG A 199 -21.59 -5.52 16.39
CA ARG A 199 -22.25 -4.57 15.51
C ARG A 199 -23.23 -3.72 16.31
N ARG A 200 -23.34 -2.45 15.91
CA ARG A 200 -24.34 -1.56 16.50
C ARG A 200 -25.75 -2.01 16.11
N SER A 201 -26.67 -1.96 17.05
CA SER A 201 -28.09 -2.16 16.76
C SER A 201 -28.71 -0.86 16.25
N ARG A 202 -29.54 -0.96 15.22
CA ARG A 202 -30.33 0.15 14.68
C ARG A 202 -31.60 0.36 15.53
N GLU A 203 -32.26 1.50 15.33
CA GLU A 203 -33.50 1.83 16.02
C GLU A 203 -34.65 0.83 15.77
N ASP A 204 -34.64 0.21 14.58
CA ASP A 204 -35.60 -0.83 14.19
C ASP A 204 -35.28 -2.22 14.77
N GLY A 205 -34.21 -2.36 15.54
CA GLY A 205 -33.75 -3.61 16.16
C GLY A 205 -32.92 -4.50 15.23
N SER A 206 -32.67 -4.10 13.98
CA SER A 206 -31.76 -4.80 13.09
C SER A 206 -30.29 -4.47 13.41
N GLU A 207 -29.35 -5.29 12.94
CA GLU A 207 -27.92 -4.97 13.01
C GLU A 207 -27.55 -3.94 11.95
N ALA A 208 -26.68 -3.00 12.33
CA ALA A 208 -26.10 -2.04 11.38
C ALA A 208 -25.17 -2.76 10.41
N SER A 209 -25.25 -2.44 9.13
CA SER A 209 -24.24 -2.87 8.15
C SER A 209 -22.95 -2.09 8.37
N ARG A 210 -21.82 -2.69 8.01
CA ARG A 210 -20.48 -2.08 8.07
C ARG A 210 -20.00 -1.74 6.68
N HIS A 211 -19.67 -0.48 6.46
CA HIS A 211 -19.18 0.00 5.18
C HIS A 211 -17.80 0.64 5.36
N VAL A 212 -16.85 0.16 4.56
CA VAL A 212 -15.48 0.68 4.55
C VAL A 212 -15.34 1.71 3.43
N VAL A 213 -14.80 2.87 3.76
CA VAL A 213 -14.44 3.93 2.82
C VAL A 213 -12.92 4.01 2.77
N ILE A 214 -12.35 4.02 1.56
CA ILE A 214 -10.92 4.21 1.38
C ILE A 214 -10.64 5.71 1.26
N GLY A 215 -9.76 6.21 2.12
CA GLY A 215 -9.32 7.59 2.15
C GLY A 215 -8.42 7.98 0.99
N SER A 216 -8.02 9.25 0.96
CA SER A 216 -7.22 9.83 -0.12
C SER A 216 -5.72 9.56 0.00
N GLY A 217 -5.27 9.07 1.14
CA GLY A 217 -3.84 8.98 1.40
C GLY A 217 -3.14 10.35 1.52
N PRO A 218 -1.84 10.42 1.25
CA PRO A 218 -1.11 11.68 1.26
C PRO A 218 -1.55 12.58 0.11
N ILE A 219 -1.77 13.86 0.40
CA ILE A 219 -2.10 14.87 -0.61
C ILE A 219 -0.85 15.15 -1.43
N ARG A 220 -0.95 15.01 -2.76
CA ARG A 220 0.14 15.26 -3.70
C ARG A 220 0.11 16.67 -4.24
N ILE A 221 1.25 17.17 -4.72
CA ILE A 221 1.33 18.46 -5.43
C ILE A 221 0.34 18.44 -6.62
N GLY A 222 -0.50 19.47 -6.69
CA GLY A 222 -1.55 19.58 -7.71
C GLY A 222 -2.90 18.94 -7.34
N GLN A 223 -3.00 18.30 -6.17
CA GLN A 223 -4.27 17.85 -5.59
C GLN A 223 -4.72 18.82 -4.49
N GLY A 224 -6.03 18.92 -4.30
CA GLY A 224 -6.64 19.66 -3.21
C GLY A 224 -7.34 18.70 -2.24
N ILE A 225 -8.15 19.28 -1.35
CA ILE A 225 -8.87 18.52 -0.32
C ILE A 225 -10.16 17.87 -0.83
N GLU A 226 -10.46 17.98 -2.11
CA GLU A 226 -11.70 17.48 -2.73
C GLU A 226 -11.90 15.97 -2.53
N PHE A 227 -10.82 15.20 -2.52
CA PHE A 227 -10.90 13.75 -2.28
C PHE A 227 -11.20 13.44 -0.81
N ASP A 228 -10.61 14.20 0.12
CA ASP A 228 -10.91 14.07 1.53
C ASP A 228 -12.35 14.50 1.84
N TYR A 229 -12.79 15.61 1.25
CA TYR A 229 -14.18 16.08 1.33
C TYR A 229 -15.18 15.00 0.87
N GLY A 230 -14.90 14.33 -0.25
CA GLY A 230 -15.72 13.22 -0.74
C GLY A 230 -15.79 12.07 0.25
N CYS A 231 -14.66 11.72 0.89
CA CYS A 231 -14.62 10.67 1.92
C CYS A 231 -15.44 11.06 3.16
N VAL A 232 -15.35 12.30 3.64
CA VAL A 232 -16.13 12.79 4.78
C VAL A 232 -17.63 12.67 4.50
N HIS A 233 -18.10 13.11 3.32
CA HIS A 233 -19.51 13.03 2.98
C HIS A 233 -19.99 11.58 2.80
N ALA A 234 -19.16 10.69 2.25
CA ALA A 234 -19.51 9.28 2.16
C ALA A 234 -19.68 8.65 3.56
N VAL A 235 -18.75 8.94 4.46
CA VAL A 235 -18.82 8.48 5.85
C VAL A 235 -20.07 9.03 6.57
N GLN A 236 -20.35 10.32 6.41
CA GLN A 236 -21.55 10.95 7.00
C GLN A 236 -22.83 10.32 6.46
N ALA A 237 -22.96 10.10 5.14
CA ALA A 237 -24.12 9.49 4.55
C ALA A 237 -24.37 8.06 5.08
N ILE A 238 -23.32 7.26 5.27
CA ILE A 238 -23.41 5.94 5.86
C ILE A 238 -23.94 6.01 7.31
N ARG A 239 -23.41 6.94 8.10
CA ARG A 239 -23.83 7.12 9.51
C ARG A 239 -25.25 7.65 9.62
N ASP A 240 -25.66 8.59 8.77
CA ASP A 240 -27.01 9.16 8.73
C ASP A 240 -28.07 8.10 8.40
N GLU A 241 -27.71 7.09 7.60
CA GLU A 241 -28.56 5.92 7.31
C GLU A 241 -28.54 4.87 8.46
N GLY A 242 -27.87 5.15 9.57
CA GLY A 242 -27.82 4.28 10.74
C GLY A 242 -26.85 3.09 10.60
N HIS A 243 -25.92 3.13 9.67
CA HIS A 243 -24.89 2.12 9.47
C HIS A 243 -23.56 2.49 10.15
N GLU A 244 -22.64 1.55 10.25
CA GLU A 244 -21.30 1.80 10.78
C GLU A 244 -20.37 2.18 9.62
N ALA A 245 -19.74 3.35 9.73
CA ALA A 245 -18.78 3.87 8.77
C ALA A 245 -17.35 3.65 9.25
N ILE A 246 -16.57 2.91 8.49
CA ILE A 246 -15.19 2.59 8.77
C ILE A 246 -14.32 3.29 7.72
N LEU A 247 -13.29 3.99 8.14
CA LEU A 247 -12.35 4.63 7.23
C LEU A 247 -10.99 3.94 7.31
N ILE A 248 -10.34 3.76 6.16
CA ILE A 248 -8.91 3.41 6.08
C ILE A 248 -8.19 4.59 5.46
N ASN A 249 -7.25 5.18 6.16
CA ASN A 249 -6.43 6.27 5.64
C ASN A 249 -5.04 6.25 6.29
N ASN A 250 -4.01 6.66 5.56
CA ASN A 250 -2.65 6.79 6.07
C ASN A 250 -2.20 8.26 6.24
N ASN A 251 -3.09 9.21 5.99
CA ASN A 251 -2.85 10.64 6.24
C ASN A 251 -3.47 11.01 7.61
N PRO A 252 -2.66 11.33 8.64
CA PRO A 252 -3.18 11.63 9.97
C PRO A 252 -3.69 13.07 10.11
N GLU A 253 -3.44 13.95 9.13
CA GLU A 253 -3.75 15.38 9.21
C GLU A 253 -4.72 15.81 8.11
N THR A 254 -5.93 15.25 8.15
CA THR A 254 -7.00 15.63 7.23
C THR A 254 -8.37 15.46 7.90
N VAL A 255 -9.40 16.12 7.40
CA VAL A 255 -10.74 16.15 8.05
C VAL A 255 -11.38 14.76 8.11
N SER A 256 -11.17 13.90 7.14
CA SER A 256 -11.72 12.53 7.19
C SER A 256 -11.15 11.70 8.35
N THR A 257 -9.97 12.05 8.84
CA THR A 257 -9.31 11.39 9.97
C THR A 257 -9.54 12.08 11.32
N ASP A 258 -10.42 13.08 11.37
CA ASP A 258 -10.82 13.68 12.62
C ASP A 258 -11.59 12.69 13.50
N PHE A 259 -11.46 12.86 14.80
CA PHE A 259 -11.97 11.99 15.86
C PHE A 259 -13.45 11.63 15.74
N ASP A 260 -14.28 12.53 15.29
CA ASP A 260 -15.74 12.40 15.24
C ASP A 260 -16.29 12.04 13.84
N THR A 261 -15.41 11.90 12.84
CA THR A 261 -15.82 11.70 11.46
C THR A 261 -16.35 10.28 11.25
N SER A 262 -15.57 9.25 11.56
CA SER A 262 -15.95 7.84 11.36
C SER A 262 -16.19 7.11 12.69
N ASP A 263 -16.88 5.97 12.63
CA ASP A 263 -17.05 5.10 13.81
C ASP A 263 -15.73 4.40 14.16
N ARG A 264 -14.92 4.07 13.13
CA ARG A 264 -13.57 3.51 13.28
C ARG A 264 -12.67 3.99 12.14
N LEU A 265 -11.42 4.29 12.48
CA LEU A 265 -10.38 4.70 11.55
C LEU A 265 -9.17 3.77 11.68
N TYR A 266 -8.76 3.20 10.57
CA TYR A 266 -7.54 2.40 10.47
C TYR A 266 -6.43 3.22 9.81
N PHE A 267 -5.34 3.45 10.54
CA PHE A 267 -4.13 4.10 10.04
C PHE A 267 -3.20 3.05 9.45
N ASP A 268 -3.52 2.59 8.27
CA ASP A 268 -2.73 1.60 7.53
C ASP A 268 -2.47 2.06 6.09
N PRO A 269 -1.42 1.54 5.43
CA PRO A 269 -1.18 1.80 4.02
C PRO A 269 -2.38 1.41 3.15
N LEU A 270 -2.65 2.24 2.14
CA LEU A 270 -3.75 2.01 1.20
C LEU A 270 -3.32 1.04 0.10
N ASN A 271 -3.04 -0.20 0.48
CA ASN A 271 -2.69 -1.29 -0.42
C ASN A 271 -3.68 -2.47 -0.25
N LEU A 272 -3.60 -3.41 -1.19
CA LEU A 272 -4.54 -4.52 -1.26
C LEU A 272 -4.52 -5.38 0.01
N GLU A 273 -3.33 -5.70 0.53
CA GLU A 273 -3.16 -6.50 1.74
C GLU A 273 -3.86 -5.86 2.95
N CYS A 274 -3.53 -4.60 3.26
CA CYS A 274 -4.09 -3.91 4.42
C CYS A 274 -5.61 -3.76 4.32
N VAL A 275 -6.11 -3.42 3.13
CA VAL A 275 -7.56 -3.26 2.92
C VAL A 275 -8.27 -4.60 3.11
N VAL A 276 -7.76 -5.70 2.55
CA VAL A 276 -8.35 -7.04 2.71
C VAL A 276 -8.40 -7.45 4.18
N GLU A 277 -7.33 -7.24 4.93
CA GLU A 277 -7.29 -7.60 6.36
C GLU A 277 -8.30 -6.79 7.20
N VAL A 278 -8.49 -5.50 6.89
CA VAL A 278 -9.54 -4.71 7.54
C VAL A 278 -10.94 -5.20 7.16
N LEU A 279 -11.18 -5.53 5.88
CA LEU A 279 -12.47 -6.10 5.45
C LEU A 279 -12.79 -7.41 6.19
N LEU A 280 -11.81 -8.28 6.33
CA LEU A 280 -11.90 -9.52 7.12
C LEU A 280 -12.20 -9.24 8.59
N ARG A 281 -11.40 -8.37 9.20
CA ARG A 281 -11.50 -8.03 10.61
C ARG A 281 -12.86 -7.45 10.97
N GLU A 282 -13.39 -6.59 10.12
CA GLU A 282 -14.67 -5.92 10.31
C GLU A 282 -15.86 -6.75 9.86
N ASN A 283 -15.64 -7.84 9.14
CA ASN A 283 -16.70 -8.54 8.42
C ASN A 283 -17.57 -7.55 7.64
N ALA A 284 -16.92 -6.72 6.81
CA ALA A 284 -17.53 -5.59 6.15
C ALA A 284 -18.55 -6.04 5.08
N ASP A 285 -19.69 -5.36 5.01
CA ASP A 285 -20.74 -5.61 4.01
C ASP A 285 -20.45 -4.88 2.71
N GLY A 286 -19.86 -3.67 2.78
CA GLY A 286 -19.58 -2.85 1.60
C GLY A 286 -18.24 -2.14 1.65
N LEU A 287 -17.68 -1.89 0.47
CA LEU A 287 -16.42 -1.16 0.24
C LEU A 287 -16.64 -0.06 -0.80
N LEU A 288 -16.28 1.19 -0.46
CA LEU A 288 -16.31 2.36 -1.34
C LEU A 288 -14.88 2.82 -1.65
N LEU A 289 -14.56 2.91 -2.96
CA LEU A 289 -13.23 3.29 -3.46
C LEU A 289 -13.23 4.63 -4.21
N GLN A 290 -14.36 5.11 -4.69
CA GLN A 290 -14.46 6.21 -5.66
C GLN A 290 -14.14 7.60 -5.10
N PHE A 291 -14.08 7.78 -3.78
CA PHE A 291 -13.94 9.10 -3.16
C PHE A 291 -12.49 9.46 -2.79
N GLY A 292 -11.63 8.46 -2.59
CA GLY A 292 -10.27 8.64 -2.12
C GLY A 292 -9.24 9.04 -3.20
N GLY A 293 -9.69 9.53 -4.36
CA GLY A 293 -8.80 9.95 -5.44
C GLY A 293 -8.03 8.80 -6.07
N GLN A 294 -6.90 9.12 -6.72
CA GLN A 294 -6.14 8.15 -7.52
C GLN A 294 -5.66 6.94 -6.69
N THR A 295 -5.26 7.15 -5.45
CA THR A 295 -4.81 6.08 -4.56
C THR A 295 -5.88 5.02 -4.35
N ALA A 296 -7.10 5.44 -4.01
CA ALA A 296 -8.21 4.53 -3.81
C ALA A 296 -8.71 3.93 -5.14
N ILE A 297 -8.76 4.74 -6.21
CA ILE A 297 -9.20 4.30 -7.54
C ILE A 297 -8.29 3.21 -8.10
N ASN A 298 -6.99 3.30 -7.89
CA ASN A 298 -6.02 2.28 -8.32
C ASN A 298 -6.27 0.90 -7.68
N LEU A 299 -6.96 0.86 -6.54
CA LEU A 299 -7.37 -0.40 -5.89
C LEU A 299 -8.64 -1.01 -6.50
N ALA A 300 -9.39 -0.29 -7.35
CA ALA A 300 -10.72 -0.74 -7.79
C ALA A 300 -10.68 -2.07 -8.56
N LEU A 301 -9.81 -2.18 -9.57
CA LEU A 301 -9.68 -3.41 -10.36
C LEU A 301 -9.03 -4.56 -9.56
N PRO A 302 -7.87 -4.38 -8.91
CA PRO A 302 -7.26 -5.41 -8.07
C PRO A 302 -8.20 -5.90 -6.97
N MET A 303 -8.95 -4.99 -6.33
CA MET A 303 -9.91 -5.34 -5.30
C MET A 303 -11.11 -6.12 -5.85
N HIS A 304 -11.60 -5.75 -7.04
CA HIS A 304 -12.71 -6.47 -7.69
C HIS A 304 -12.35 -7.94 -7.96
N GLU A 305 -11.17 -8.17 -8.52
CA GLU A 305 -10.65 -9.52 -8.76
C GLU A 305 -10.45 -10.26 -7.44
N ARG A 306 -9.90 -9.57 -6.45
CA ARG A 306 -9.65 -10.13 -5.12
C ARG A 306 -10.92 -10.50 -4.38
N LEU A 307 -11.95 -9.66 -4.37
CA LEU A 307 -13.23 -9.95 -3.71
C LEU A 307 -13.90 -11.17 -4.31
N SER A 308 -13.74 -11.43 -5.60
CA SER A 308 -14.24 -12.66 -6.25
C SER A 308 -13.59 -13.90 -5.64
N HIS A 309 -12.28 -13.86 -5.38
CA HIS A 309 -11.55 -14.93 -4.69
C HIS A 309 -11.94 -15.01 -3.21
N LEU A 310 -12.00 -13.89 -2.50
CA LEU A 310 -12.33 -13.85 -1.08
C LEU A 310 -13.73 -14.39 -0.75
N ARG A 311 -14.67 -14.33 -1.69
CA ARG A 311 -15.98 -14.98 -1.55
C ARG A 311 -15.87 -16.48 -1.35
N THR A 312 -14.88 -17.13 -1.95
CA THR A 312 -14.60 -18.56 -1.74
C THR A 312 -14.14 -18.85 -0.31
N MET A 313 -13.60 -17.83 0.37
CA MET A 313 -13.17 -17.86 1.77
C MET A 313 -14.25 -17.40 2.75
N GLY A 314 -15.49 -17.16 2.28
CA GLY A 314 -16.62 -16.77 3.12
C GLY A 314 -16.79 -15.27 3.36
N ILE A 315 -16.03 -14.42 2.63
CA ILE A 315 -16.16 -12.96 2.74
C ILE A 315 -17.26 -12.49 1.80
N SER A 316 -18.24 -11.75 2.34
CA SER A 316 -19.42 -11.28 1.59
C SER A 316 -19.34 -9.82 1.13
N THR A 317 -18.23 -9.13 1.37
CA THR A 317 -18.07 -7.71 1.04
C THR A 317 -18.35 -7.44 -0.44
N GLN A 318 -19.11 -6.37 -0.71
CA GLN A 318 -19.43 -5.91 -2.05
C GLN A 318 -18.75 -4.56 -2.33
N LEU A 319 -18.26 -4.38 -3.55
CA LEU A 319 -17.94 -3.04 -4.05
C LEU A 319 -19.25 -2.29 -4.27
N ILE A 320 -19.43 -1.19 -3.57
CA ILE A 320 -20.61 -0.33 -3.68
C ILE A 320 -20.24 1.04 -4.25
N GLY A 321 -21.19 1.67 -4.90
CA GLY A 321 -20.99 2.93 -5.63
C GLY A 321 -20.65 2.70 -7.11
N THR A 322 -19.63 3.39 -7.63
CA THR A 322 -19.21 3.28 -9.03
C THR A 322 -18.58 1.91 -9.31
N SER A 323 -19.03 1.26 -10.39
CA SER A 323 -18.48 -0.06 -10.75
C SER A 323 -17.01 0.04 -11.18
N PRO A 324 -16.19 -0.99 -10.94
CA PRO A 324 -14.79 -1.00 -11.37
C PRO A 324 -14.60 -0.75 -12.87
N ASP A 325 -15.47 -1.29 -13.70
CA ASP A 325 -15.44 -1.04 -15.17
C ASP A 325 -15.69 0.42 -15.52
N ALA A 326 -16.65 1.08 -14.86
CA ALA A 326 -16.91 2.50 -15.07
C ALA A 326 -15.75 3.37 -14.52
N VAL A 327 -15.13 2.97 -13.43
CA VAL A 327 -13.93 3.62 -12.90
C VAL A 327 -12.78 3.52 -13.90
N ASP A 328 -12.54 2.34 -14.45
CA ASP A 328 -11.49 2.12 -15.44
C ASP A 328 -11.80 2.87 -16.76
N GLU A 329 -13.06 2.85 -17.23
CA GLU A 329 -13.47 3.62 -18.41
C GLU A 329 -13.24 5.13 -18.25
N ALA A 330 -13.45 5.66 -17.04
CA ALA A 330 -13.21 7.07 -16.73
C ALA A 330 -11.72 7.42 -16.52
N SER A 331 -10.92 6.47 -16.10
CA SER A 331 -9.50 6.69 -15.72
C SER A 331 -8.53 6.40 -16.86
N ASP A 332 -8.82 5.41 -17.71
CA ASP A 332 -8.01 5.08 -18.87
C ASP A 332 -8.27 6.08 -20.02
N ARG A 333 -7.19 6.69 -20.52
CA ARG A 333 -7.29 7.74 -21.54
C ARG A 333 -7.93 7.27 -22.84
N GLU A 334 -7.61 6.06 -23.31
CA GLU A 334 -8.17 5.55 -24.56
C GLU A 334 -9.64 5.16 -24.41
N ARG A 335 -9.98 4.54 -23.29
CA ARG A 335 -11.36 4.18 -22.95
C ARG A 335 -12.21 5.42 -22.79
N PHE A 336 -11.72 6.43 -22.06
CA PHE A 336 -12.42 7.69 -21.87
C PHE A 336 -12.59 8.47 -23.19
N GLU A 337 -11.59 8.48 -24.07
CA GLU A 337 -11.72 9.11 -25.39
C GLU A 337 -12.80 8.44 -26.24
N LYS A 338 -12.85 7.11 -26.24
CA LYS A 338 -13.90 6.34 -26.94
C LYS A 338 -15.28 6.65 -26.36
N PHE A 339 -15.38 6.69 -25.03
CA PHE A 339 -16.60 7.07 -24.31
C PHE A 339 -17.04 8.49 -24.68
N ALA A 340 -16.16 9.47 -24.62
CA ALA A 340 -16.45 10.86 -24.93
C ALA A 340 -16.92 11.04 -26.38
N LYS A 341 -16.25 10.40 -27.35
CA LYS A 341 -16.65 10.41 -28.75
C LYS A 341 -18.04 9.79 -28.94
N LYS A 342 -18.32 8.65 -28.30
CA LYS A 342 -19.60 7.95 -28.34
C LYS A 342 -20.77 8.86 -27.85
N HIS A 343 -20.51 9.65 -26.82
CA HIS A 343 -21.49 10.50 -26.16
C HIS A 343 -21.47 11.96 -26.66
N GLY A 344 -20.69 12.28 -27.67
CA GLY A 344 -20.63 13.63 -28.27
C GLY A 344 -20.03 14.69 -27.33
N LEU A 345 -19.21 14.27 -26.35
CA LEU A 345 -18.49 15.19 -25.46
C LEU A 345 -17.32 15.84 -26.19
N ARG A 346 -17.15 17.15 -25.98
CA ARG A 346 -16.02 17.88 -26.56
C ARG A 346 -14.73 17.58 -25.79
N MET A 347 -13.72 17.15 -26.50
CA MET A 347 -12.39 16.94 -25.97
C MET A 347 -11.34 17.67 -26.83
N PRO A 348 -10.21 18.07 -26.26
CA PRO A 348 -9.04 18.45 -27.03
C PRO A 348 -8.65 17.33 -27.99
N VAL A 349 -8.08 17.69 -29.14
CA VAL A 349 -7.47 16.68 -30.03
C VAL A 349 -6.22 16.15 -29.34
N GLY A 350 -6.14 14.85 -29.16
CA GLY A 350 -5.02 14.18 -28.52
C GLY A 350 -4.73 12.84 -29.18
N LEU A 351 -3.49 12.41 -29.12
CA LEU A 351 -3.05 11.07 -29.48
C LEU A 351 -2.19 10.51 -28.35
N THR A 352 -2.29 9.22 -28.11
CA THR A 352 -1.49 8.50 -27.11
C THR A 352 -0.30 7.81 -27.79
N GLY A 353 0.84 7.71 -27.08
CA GLY A 353 1.99 6.95 -27.52
C GLY A 353 2.68 6.30 -26.32
N ALA A 354 2.95 5.00 -26.42
CA ALA A 354 3.64 4.23 -25.41
C ALA A 354 5.19 4.34 -25.55
N THR A 355 5.66 4.73 -26.71
CA THR A 355 7.09 4.87 -27.02
C THR A 355 7.44 6.28 -27.46
N SER A 356 8.70 6.68 -27.29
CA SER A 356 9.20 7.98 -27.77
C SER A 356 8.99 8.19 -29.27
N GLN A 357 9.00 7.11 -30.07
CA GLN A 357 8.76 7.20 -31.50
C GLN A 357 7.28 7.45 -31.81
N GLU A 358 6.37 6.77 -31.11
CA GLU A 358 4.92 6.98 -31.24
C GLU A 358 4.54 8.41 -30.83
N VAL A 359 5.11 8.92 -29.74
CA VAL A 359 4.90 10.32 -29.31
C VAL A 359 5.38 11.30 -30.40
N ARG A 360 6.56 11.09 -31.00
CA ARG A 360 7.04 11.93 -32.10
C ARG A 360 6.10 11.90 -33.32
N ASN A 361 5.58 10.72 -33.66
CA ASN A 361 4.63 10.58 -34.76
C ASN A 361 3.31 11.30 -34.43
N ALA A 362 2.80 11.16 -33.23
CA ALA A 362 1.62 11.85 -32.75
C ALA A 362 1.76 13.38 -32.82
N VAL A 363 2.93 13.92 -32.41
CA VAL A 363 3.20 15.37 -32.52
C VAL A 363 3.21 15.85 -33.96
N VAL A 364 3.74 15.06 -34.90
CA VAL A 364 3.73 15.40 -36.33
C VAL A 364 2.29 15.42 -36.88
N GLU A 365 1.44 14.51 -36.41
CA GLU A 365 0.05 14.40 -36.83
C GLU A 365 -0.83 15.54 -36.27
N ILE A 366 -0.68 15.86 -34.98
CA ILE A 366 -1.47 16.91 -34.31
C ILE A 366 -1.00 18.29 -34.71
N GLY A 367 0.31 18.51 -34.86
CA GLY A 367 0.93 19.81 -35.07
C GLY A 367 1.14 20.60 -33.78
N TYR A 368 2.03 21.59 -33.82
CA TYR A 368 2.30 22.48 -32.68
C TYR A 368 1.25 23.59 -32.56
N PRO A 369 0.96 24.09 -31.29
CA PRO A 369 1.54 23.68 -30.01
C PRO A 369 0.91 22.41 -29.44
N VAL A 370 1.72 21.58 -28.79
CA VAL A 370 1.29 20.36 -28.06
C VAL A 370 1.76 20.39 -26.62
N LEU A 371 1.01 19.72 -25.74
CA LEU A 371 1.36 19.48 -24.34
C LEU A 371 1.66 18.00 -24.15
#